data_0f7b8b7ac73aa42a260f442fdfb2ee74
#
_entry.id   0f7b8b7ac73aa42a260f442fdfb2ee74
#
_cell.length_a   1.000
_cell.length_b   1.000
_cell.length_c   1.000
_cell.angle_alpha   90.00
_cell.angle_beta   90.00
_cell.angle_gamma   90.00
#
_symmetry.space_group_name_H-M   'P 1'
#
loop_
_entity.id
_entity.type
_entity.pdbx_description
1 polymer ?
#
loop_
_entity_poly.entity_id
_entity_poly.type
_entity_poly.pdbx_seq_one_letter_code
_entity_poly.pdbx_strand_id
1 'polypeptide(L)'
;MTIHTRLERDEIERLAAQYPVGELQDFEDLTGGQANSSFKLITSTGAYVLSICDEKTTGEAAHLARVLRHLEENGVATTRVVDSKDGRTVVKYHRKPVILKHYLEGSPSRDLTAEMVRLVGRELARLHQVQSPPGLAPRFAYGLEAFDHVILSGSDSNFQDWLRKKKKYLTQAIRPDLPRCLIHGDVFYDNILFSGKEMVAIIDFEEACHYYRAFDLGMCAAGSCTTGGFLDFDKTRALVDGYLDIGNLTDQEKNRCRLLSFMAQQRLPSGGSDNTIF
;
A
#
# COMPACT_ATOMS: atom_id res chain seq x y z
N MET A 1 -13.34 12.71 -8.81
CA MET A 1 -12.19 13.55 -8.35
C MET A 1 -12.36 13.71 -6.86
N THR A 2 -11.40 13.22 -6.10
CA THR A 2 -11.35 13.41 -4.63
C THR A 2 -11.16 14.88 -4.33
N ILE A 3 -12.03 15.46 -3.52
CA ILE A 3 -11.86 16.84 -3.06
C ILE A 3 -10.91 16.79 -1.87
N HIS A 4 -9.65 17.15 -2.10
CA HIS A 4 -8.67 17.26 -1.05
C HIS A 4 -9.04 18.37 -0.04
N THR A 5 -8.93 18.03 1.23
CA THR A 5 -9.14 18.99 2.34
C THR A 5 -7.91 19.88 2.45
N ARG A 6 -8.11 21.18 2.43
CA ARG A 6 -7.08 22.17 2.76
C ARG A 6 -7.29 22.60 4.20
N LEU A 7 -6.21 22.80 4.93
CA LEU A 7 -6.21 23.27 6.30
C LEU A 7 -5.40 24.56 6.41
N GLU A 8 -5.95 25.50 7.17
CA GLU A 8 -5.21 26.67 7.61
C GLU A 8 -4.41 26.36 8.89
N ARG A 9 -3.39 27.17 9.19
CA ARG A 9 -2.49 26.96 10.33
C ARG A 9 -3.23 26.73 11.66
N ASP A 10 -4.22 27.53 11.94
CA ASP A 10 -5.00 27.44 13.18
C ASP A 10 -5.83 26.16 13.29
N GLU A 11 -6.23 25.57 12.16
CA GLU A 11 -6.92 24.28 12.11
C GLU A 11 -5.95 23.13 12.38
N ILE A 12 -4.75 23.19 11.79
CA ILE A 12 -3.67 22.23 12.06
C ILE A 12 -3.24 22.29 13.53
N GLU A 13 -3.06 23.49 14.09
CA GLU A 13 -2.73 23.68 15.51
C GLU A 13 -3.78 23.05 16.43
N ARG A 14 -5.08 23.28 16.15
CA ARG A 14 -6.19 22.66 16.89
C ARG A 14 -6.21 21.14 16.79
N LEU A 15 -5.87 20.59 15.62
CA LEU A 15 -5.77 19.14 15.43
C LEU A 15 -4.55 18.58 16.16
N ALA A 16 -3.36 19.18 15.98
CA ALA A 16 -2.13 18.75 16.63
C ALA A 16 -2.22 18.81 18.16
N ALA A 17 -2.91 19.81 18.70
CA ALA A 17 -3.13 19.97 20.14
C ALA A 17 -3.88 18.80 20.79
N GLN A 18 -4.60 17.98 20.02
CA GLN A 18 -5.27 16.78 20.52
C GLN A 18 -4.28 15.62 20.81
N TYR A 19 -3.04 15.73 20.31
CA TYR A 19 -2.03 14.68 20.42
C TYR A 19 -0.89 15.07 21.35
N PRO A 20 -0.16 14.11 21.95
CA PRO A 20 0.97 14.38 22.84
C PRO A 20 2.26 14.67 22.06
N VAL A 21 2.21 15.59 21.10
CA VAL A 21 3.32 15.87 20.17
C VAL A 21 3.97 17.24 20.36
N GLY A 22 3.66 17.91 21.49
CA GLY A 22 4.20 19.22 21.79
C GLY A 22 3.57 20.34 20.95
N GLU A 23 4.29 21.46 20.82
CA GLU A 23 3.84 22.63 20.09
C GLU A 23 4.18 22.51 18.60
N LEU A 24 3.23 22.90 17.74
CA LEU A 24 3.45 23.00 16.30
C LEU A 24 4.42 24.14 16.01
N GLN A 25 5.50 23.84 15.33
CA GLN A 25 6.49 24.84 14.90
C GLN A 25 6.26 25.19 13.43
N ASP A 26 6.09 24.18 12.56
CA ASP A 26 5.87 24.36 11.12
C ASP A 26 5.06 23.21 10.54
N PHE A 27 4.56 23.38 9.32
CA PHE A 27 3.89 22.33 8.56
C PHE A 27 4.04 22.54 7.06
N GLU A 28 3.95 21.45 6.31
CA GLU A 28 3.92 21.46 4.84
C GLU A 28 2.91 20.45 4.29
N ASP A 29 2.28 20.78 3.17
CA ASP A 29 1.40 19.85 2.47
C ASP A 29 2.23 18.72 1.85
N LEU A 30 1.86 17.47 2.12
CA LEU A 30 2.43 16.32 1.44
C LEU A 30 1.63 16.03 0.17
N THR A 31 2.26 16.31 -0.98
CA THR A 31 1.68 16.03 -2.29
C THR A 31 1.96 14.59 -2.71
N GLY A 32 0.96 13.87 -3.25
CA GLY A 32 1.16 12.54 -3.86
C GLY A 32 0.12 11.48 -3.49
N GLY A 33 -0.63 11.64 -2.39
CA GLY A 33 -1.75 10.73 -2.05
C GLY A 33 -3.02 11.07 -2.84
N GLN A 34 -3.69 10.06 -3.41
CA GLN A 34 -4.97 10.30 -4.13
C GLN A 34 -6.20 10.24 -3.21
N ALA A 35 -6.12 9.48 -2.13
CA ALA A 35 -7.26 9.18 -1.24
C ALA A 35 -7.31 10.03 0.03
N ASN A 36 -6.20 10.66 0.43
CA ASN A 36 -6.09 11.40 1.69
C ASN A 36 -5.42 12.74 1.48
N SER A 37 -5.80 13.73 2.31
CA SER A 37 -5.06 14.98 2.46
C SER A 37 -4.06 14.82 3.61
N SER A 38 -2.77 14.92 3.32
CA SER A 38 -1.70 14.67 4.29
C SER A 38 -0.82 15.90 4.47
N PHE A 39 -0.44 16.15 5.72
CA PHE A 39 0.39 17.28 6.15
C PHE A 39 1.55 16.75 6.98
N LYS A 40 2.77 17.15 6.65
CA LYS A 40 3.91 16.95 7.54
C LYS A 40 3.90 18.05 8.59
N LEU A 41 3.91 17.65 9.84
CA LEU A 41 3.98 18.55 10.99
C LEU A 41 5.38 18.50 11.59
N ILE A 42 5.95 19.65 11.83
CA ILE A 42 7.17 19.81 12.62
C ILE A 42 6.76 20.36 13.98
N THR A 43 7.05 19.61 15.03
CA THR A 43 6.67 19.96 16.40
C THR A 43 7.88 19.98 17.32
N SER A 44 7.68 20.43 18.56
CA SER A 44 8.76 20.45 19.57
C SER A 44 9.25 19.05 19.98
N THR A 45 8.52 17.98 19.64
CA THR A 45 8.88 16.58 19.99
C THR A 45 9.30 15.75 18.79
N GLY A 46 9.18 16.25 17.57
CA GLY A 46 9.55 15.54 16.35
C GLY A 46 8.68 15.86 15.14
N ALA A 47 8.83 15.06 14.10
CA ALA A 47 8.06 15.19 12.87
C ALA A 47 6.96 14.11 12.77
N TYR A 48 5.81 14.51 12.25
CA TYR A 48 4.61 13.66 12.15
C TYR A 48 3.90 13.86 10.82
N VAL A 49 3.03 12.91 10.45
CA VAL A 49 2.13 13.02 9.31
C VAL A 49 0.69 13.03 9.82
N LEU A 50 0.01 14.14 9.64
CA LEU A 50 -1.43 14.28 9.88
C LEU A 50 -2.15 13.91 8.58
N SER A 51 -2.93 12.83 8.59
CA SER A 51 -3.69 12.37 7.41
C SER A 51 -5.18 12.51 7.66
N ILE A 52 -5.86 13.32 6.83
CA ILE A 52 -7.30 13.38 6.76
C ILE A 52 -7.74 12.34 5.74
N CYS A 53 -8.49 11.35 6.18
CA CYS A 53 -9.00 10.29 5.32
C CYS A 53 -10.26 10.80 4.61
N ASP A 54 -10.08 11.42 3.44
CA ASP A 54 -11.14 12.15 2.74
C ASP A 54 -12.29 11.24 2.27
N GLU A 55 -11.98 9.99 1.94
CA GLU A 55 -12.93 9.01 1.39
C GLU A 55 -13.33 7.91 2.37
N LYS A 56 -12.71 7.83 3.57
CA LYS A 56 -12.97 6.77 4.54
C LYS A 56 -14.02 7.16 5.57
N THR A 57 -14.78 6.19 6.00
CA THR A 57 -15.55 6.26 7.24
C THR A 57 -14.64 6.17 8.47
N THR A 58 -15.14 6.60 9.62
CA THR A 58 -14.39 6.46 10.89
C THR A 58 -14.08 4.99 11.20
N GLY A 59 -14.94 4.06 10.82
CA GLY A 59 -14.73 2.62 11.00
C GLY A 59 -13.57 2.08 10.17
N GLU A 60 -13.48 2.48 8.90
CA GLU A 60 -12.39 2.10 7.99
C GLU A 60 -11.04 2.71 8.42
N ALA A 61 -11.04 3.97 8.82
CA ALA A 61 -9.84 4.62 9.36
C ALA A 61 -9.35 3.95 10.67
N ALA A 62 -10.28 3.58 11.56
CA ALA A 62 -9.95 2.84 12.77
C ALA A 62 -9.45 1.42 12.47
N HIS A 63 -9.97 0.79 11.42
CA HIS A 63 -9.46 -0.51 10.95
C HIS A 63 -8.03 -0.38 10.45
N LEU A 64 -7.74 0.58 9.57
CA LEU A 64 -6.39 0.87 9.07
C LEU A 64 -5.41 1.12 10.23
N ALA A 65 -5.79 1.96 11.19
CA ALA A 65 -4.96 2.25 12.35
C ALA A 65 -4.65 0.97 13.18
N ARG A 66 -5.62 0.06 13.34
CA ARG A 66 -5.38 -1.25 13.99
C ARG A 66 -4.44 -2.14 13.19
N VAL A 67 -4.56 -2.17 11.86
CA VAL A 67 -3.63 -2.92 10.99
C VAL A 67 -2.20 -2.39 11.16
N LEU A 68 -2.00 -1.06 11.07
CA LEU A 68 -0.69 -0.43 11.24
C LEU A 68 -0.07 -0.75 12.61
N ARG A 69 -0.86 -0.68 13.69
CA ARG A 69 -0.39 -1.03 15.03
C ARG A 69 -0.01 -2.51 15.14
N HIS A 70 -0.83 -3.39 14.60
CA HIS A 70 -0.55 -4.81 14.56
C HIS A 70 0.75 -5.12 13.82
N LEU A 71 1.01 -4.44 12.70
CA LEU A 71 2.26 -4.57 11.94
C LEU A 71 3.48 -4.08 12.75
N GLU A 72 3.35 -2.93 13.41
CA GLU A 72 4.39 -2.39 14.30
C GLU A 72 4.73 -3.37 15.44
N GLU A 73 3.72 -3.91 16.12
CA GLU A 73 3.87 -4.89 17.21
C GLU A 73 4.54 -6.18 16.75
N ASN A 74 4.43 -6.52 15.46
CA ASN A 74 5.09 -7.68 14.85
C ASN A 74 6.41 -7.33 14.12
N GLY A 75 6.94 -6.13 14.32
CA GLY A 75 8.26 -5.73 13.83
C GLY A 75 8.35 -5.47 12.32
N VAL A 76 7.22 -5.25 11.65
CA VAL A 76 7.20 -4.84 10.23
C VAL A 76 7.59 -3.36 10.13
N ALA A 77 8.51 -3.04 9.24
CA ALA A 77 8.94 -1.67 9.00
C ALA A 77 7.84 -0.89 8.24
N THR A 78 7.02 -0.16 8.99
CA THR A 78 5.92 0.66 8.47
C THR A 78 5.68 1.91 9.33
N THR A 79 4.72 2.73 8.92
CA THR A 79 4.31 3.93 9.68
C THR A 79 3.69 3.55 11.03
N ARG A 80 4.05 4.31 12.07
CA ARG A 80 3.54 4.14 13.44
C ARG A 80 2.47 5.17 13.73
N VAL A 81 1.33 4.71 14.24
CA VAL A 81 0.22 5.59 14.61
C VAL A 81 0.45 6.20 16.00
N VAL A 82 -0.01 7.45 16.17
CA VAL A 82 0.06 8.19 17.44
C VAL A 82 -1.34 8.32 18.00
N ASP A 83 -1.54 7.91 19.26
CA ASP A 83 -2.81 8.12 19.93
C ASP A 83 -2.96 9.56 20.41
N SER A 84 -4.20 10.08 20.36
CA SER A 84 -4.55 11.36 20.96
C SER A 84 -4.43 11.30 22.49
N LYS A 85 -4.41 12.46 23.13
CA LYS A 85 -4.29 12.60 24.60
C LYS A 85 -5.38 11.87 25.40
N ASP A 86 -6.52 11.62 24.77
CA ASP A 86 -7.63 10.86 25.35
C ASP A 86 -7.64 9.37 24.90
N GLY A 87 -6.54 8.89 24.31
CA GLY A 87 -6.33 7.48 23.95
C GLY A 87 -7.03 7.02 22.66
N ARG A 88 -7.53 7.93 21.83
CA ARG A 88 -8.14 7.59 20.54
C ARG A 88 -7.08 7.59 19.44
N THR A 89 -7.06 6.54 18.63
CA THR A 89 -6.18 6.46 17.45
C THR A 89 -6.72 7.29 16.28
N VAL A 90 -8.05 7.45 16.21
CA VAL A 90 -8.73 8.25 15.17
C VAL A 90 -9.47 9.39 15.83
N VAL A 91 -9.14 10.62 15.45
CA VAL A 91 -9.91 11.80 15.81
C VAL A 91 -10.75 12.26 14.61
N LYS A 92 -11.50 13.34 14.76
CA LYS A 92 -12.35 13.87 13.69
C LYS A 92 -12.02 15.32 13.38
N TYR A 93 -11.98 15.60 12.09
CA TYR A 93 -12.05 16.96 11.56
C TYR A 93 -13.35 17.08 10.76
N HIS A 94 -14.31 17.85 11.31
CA HIS A 94 -15.70 17.83 10.84
C HIS A 94 -16.27 16.40 10.83
N ARG A 95 -16.57 15.85 9.64
CA ARG A 95 -17.07 14.48 9.47
C ARG A 95 -15.99 13.49 9.02
N LYS A 96 -14.77 13.97 8.74
CA LYS A 96 -13.68 13.17 8.21
C LYS A 96 -12.82 12.61 9.33
N PRO A 97 -12.44 11.35 9.28
CA PRO A 97 -11.50 10.79 10.24
C PRO A 97 -10.08 11.29 9.96
N VAL A 98 -9.33 11.45 11.05
CA VAL A 98 -7.93 11.93 11.03
C VAL A 98 -7.08 10.95 11.81
N ILE A 99 -5.94 10.58 11.22
CA ILE A 99 -4.91 9.74 11.85
C ILE A 99 -3.61 10.52 11.88
N LEU A 100 -2.97 10.56 13.05
CA LEU A 100 -1.60 11.05 13.18
C LEU A 100 -0.63 9.88 13.18
N LYS A 101 0.47 10.02 12.44
CA LYS A 101 1.52 9.02 12.28
C LYS A 101 2.88 9.67 12.48
N HIS A 102 3.87 8.90 12.96
CA HIS A 102 5.26 9.36 12.94
C HIS A 102 5.71 9.58 11.49
N TYR A 103 6.43 10.67 11.26
CA TYR A 103 7.10 10.89 9.98
C TYR A 103 8.33 9.97 9.88
N LEU A 104 8.52 9.37 8.72
CA LEU A 104 9.66 8.50 8.43
C LEU A 104 10.65 9.24 7.53
N GLU A 105 11.91 9.32 7.96
CA GLU A 105 12.98 9.94 7.19
C GLU A 105 13.40 9.03 6.03
N GLY A 106 12.77 9.25 4.88
CA GLY A 106 13.03 8.50 3.66
C GLY A 106 12.20 9.03 2.50
N SER A 107 12.56 8.61 1.31
CA SER A 107 11.85 8.99 0.08
C SER A 107 11.66 7.79 -0.83
N PRO A 108 10.59 7.77 -1.64
CA PRO A 108 10.44 6.77 -2.69
C PRO A 108 11.47 6.99 -3.80
N SER A 109 11.85 5.90 -4.47
CA SER A 109 12.76 5.96 -5.62
C SER A 109 12.19 5.15 -6.78
N ARG A 110 12.12 5.76 -7.97
CA ARG A 110 11.75 5.04 -9.21
C ARG A 110 12.86 4.10 -9.68
N ASP A 111 14.11 4.46 -9.41
CA ASP A 111 15.29 3.74 -9.89
C ASP A 111 15.85 2.82 -8.80
N LEU A 112 15.04 1.87 -8.35
CA LEU A 112 15.48 0.86 -7.41
C LEU A 112 16.54 -0.04 -8.04
N THR A 113 17.67 -0.22 -7.35
CA THR A 113 18.67 -1.21 -7.75
C THR A 113 18.26 -2.63 -7.36
N ALA A 114 18.89 -3.65 -7.93
CA ALA A 114 18.66 -5.04 -7.53
C ALA A 114 18.91 -5.28 -6.04
N GLU A 115 19.90 -4.60 -5.45
CA GLU A 115 20.21 -4.66 -4.02
C GLU A 115 19.07 -4.09 -3.18
N MET A 116 18.53 -2.93 -3.56
CA MET A 116 17.38 -2.30 -2.88
C MET A 116 16.13 -3.19 -2.99
N VAL A 117 15.85 -3.73 -4.17
CA VAL A 117 14.71 -4.63 -4.39
C VAL A 117 14.84 -5.92 -3.58
N ARG A 118 16.07 -6.42 -3.36
CA ARG A 118 16.31 -7.56 -2.47
C ARG A 118 15.90 -7.27 -1.03
N LEU A 119 16.14 -6.04 -0.52
CA LEU A 119 15.67 -5.62 0.81
C LEU A 119 14.15 -5.60 0.88
N VAL A 120 13.48 -5.12 -0.17
CA VAL A 120 12.01 -5.18 -0.26
C VAL A 120 11.50 -6.62 -0.19
N GLY A 121 12.15 -7.54 -0.90
CA GLY A 121 11.81 -8.97 -0.84
C GLY A 121 11.89 -9.55 0.57
N ARG A 122 12.91 -9.18 1.34
CA ARG A 122 13.05 -9.57 2.74
C ARG A 122 11.91 -9.03 3.61
N GLU A 123 11.54 -7.77 3.42
CA GLU A 123 10.49 -7.15 4.20
C GLU A 123 9.10 -7.73 3.86
N LEU A 124 8.83 -8.01 2.60
CA LEU A 124 7.63 -8.74 2.20
C LEU A 124 7.57 -10.14 2.82
N ALA A 125 8.70 -10.83 2.93
CA ALA A 125 8.73 -12.13 3.60
C ALA A 125 8.43 -12.02 5.10
N ARG A 126 8.86 -10.96 5.79
CA ARG A 126 8.47 -10.67 7.19
C ARG A 126 6.99 -10.37 7.29
N LEU A 127 6.47 -9.46 6.47
CA LEU A 127 5.06 -9.13 6.41
C LEU A 127 4.18 -10.38 6.25
N HIS A 128 4.53 -11.26 5.32
CA HIS A 128 3.76 -12.46 5.03
C HIS A 128 3.82 -13.55 6.13
N GLN A 129 4.70 -13.41 7.11
CA GLN A 129 4.75 -14.27 8.30
C GLN A 129 3.89 -13.73 9.46
N VAL A 130 3.45 -12.47 9.38
CA VAL A 130 2.57 -11.87 10.38
C VAL A 130 1.19 -12.51 10.28
N GLN A 131 0.66 -12.95 11.41
CA GLN A 131 -0.71 -13.45 11.47
C GLN A 131 -1.68 -12.32 11.12
N SER A 132 -2.66 -12.61 10.27
CA SER A 132 -3.68 -11.63 9.89
C SER A 132 -4.46 -11.15 11.12
N PRO A 133 -4.58 -9.83 11.35
CA PRO A 133 -5.35 -9.30 12.46
C PRO A 133 -6.85 -9.58 12.29
N PRO A 134 -7.63 -9.62 13.37
CA PRO A 134 -9.07 -9.76 13.32
C PRO A 134 -9.73 -8.65 12.47
N GLY A 135 -10.68 -9.04 11.62
CA GLY A 135 -11.43 -8.10 10.79
C GLY A 135 -10.70 -7.63 9.53
N LEU A 136 -9.49 -8.16 9.24
CA LEU A 136 -8.83 -7.90 7.96
C LEU A 136 -9.73 -8.37 6.80
N ALA A 137 -9.78 -7.58 5.71
CA ALA A 137 -10.58 -7.90 4.54
C ALA A 137 -10.17 -9.30 4.00
N PRO A 138 -11.14 -10.22 3.76
CA PRO A 138 -10.83 -11.60 3.36
C PRO A 138 -10.48 -11.72 1.86
N ARG A 139 -10.52 -10.61 1.14
CA ARG A 139 -10.29 -10.54 -0.31
C ARG A 139 -9.65 -9.21 -0.67
N PHE A 140 -8.87 -9.23 -1.74
CA PHE A 140 -8.34 -8.01 -2.34
C PHE A 140 -9.44 -7.28 -3.12
N ALA A 141 -9.59 -5.97 -2.89
CA ALA A 141 -10.65 -5.16 -3.49
C ALA A 141 -10.59 -5.16 -5.04
N TYR A 142 -9.39 -5.21 -5.59
CA TYR A 142 -9.13 -5.24 -7.05
C TYR A 142 -8.70 -6.64 -7.54
N GLY A 143 -9.00 -7.68 -6.77
CA GLY A 143 -8.68 -9.07 -7.13
C GLY A 143 -9.52 -9.62 -8.27
N LEU A 144 -9.31 -10.89 -8.59
CA LEU A 144 -10.01 -11.58 -9.69
C LEU A 144 -11.54 -11.54 -9.52
N GLU A 145 -12.00 -11.50 -8.28
CA GLU A 145 -13.42 -11.43 -7.92
C GLU A 145 -14.08 -10.10 -8.32
N ALA A 146 -13.31 -9.01 -8.38
CA ALA A 146 -13.79 -7.69 -8.79
C ALA A 146 -14.07 -7.59 -10.30
N PHE A 147 -13.50 -8.49 -11.10
CA PHE A 147 -13.65 -8.46 -12.57
C PHE A 147 -15.11 -8.54 -13.00
N ASP A 148 -15.96 -9.30 -12.31
CA ASP A 148 -17.38 -9.44 -12.66
C ASP A 148 -18.11 -8.10 -12.53
N HIS A 149 -17.84 -7.32 -11.51
CA HIS A 149 -18.45 -6.02 -11.32
C HIS A 149 -18.10 -5.08 -12.49
N VAL A 150 -16.82 -5.03 -12.88
CA VAL A 150 -16.37 -4.19 -14.00
C VAL A 150 -16.92 -4.69 -15.33
N ILE A 151 -16.99 -6.03 -15.55
CA ILE A 151 -17.56 -6.62 -16.75
C ILE A 151 -19.05 -6.27 -16.88
N LEU A 152 -19.79 -6.23 -15.75
CA LEU A 152 -21.23 -5.96 -15.77
C LEU A 152 -21.56 -4.46 -15.84
N SER A 153 -20.73 -3.59 -15.26
CA SER A 153 -20.96 -2.14 -15.18
C SER A 153 -20.34 -1.34 -16.33
N GLY A 154 -19.45 -1.95 -17.11
CA GLY A 154 -18.74 -1.27 -18.20
C GLY A 154 -19.61 -1.02 -19.43
N SER A 155 -19.30 0.04 -20.17
CA SER A 155 -19.96 0.41 -21.44
C SER A 155 -19.16 0.02 -22.69
N ASP A 156 -17.87 -0.30 -22.56
CA ASP A 156 -16.99 -0.70 -23.66
C ASP A 156 -17.00 -2.23 -23.82
N SER A 157 -17.67 -2.70 -24.88
CA SER A 157 -17.80 -4.13 -25.15
C SER A 157 -16.46 -4.82 -25.47
N ASN A 158 -15.53 -4.13 -26.12
CA ASN A 158 -14.20 -4.67 -26.46
C ASN A 158 -13.37 -4.89 -25.20
N PHE A 159 -13.38 -3.91 -24.28
CA PHE A 159 -12.71 -4.01 -22.99
C PHE A 159 -13.34 -5.12 -22.12
N GLN A 160 -14.67 -5.21 -22.09
CA GLN A 160 -15.36 -6.27 -21.36
C GLN A 160 -15.01 -7.67 -21.88
N ASP A 161 -14.95 -7.85 -23.22
CA ASP A 161 -14.57 -9.13 -23.82
C ASP A 161 -13.11 -9.51 -23.54
N TRP A 162 -12.23 -8.52 -23.60
CA TRP A 162 -10.84 -8.69 -23.19
C TRP A 162 -10.75 -9.10 -21.72
N LEU A 163 -11.48 -8.41 -20.83
CA LEU A 163 -11.50 -8.69 -19.40
C LEU A 163 -12.07 -10.08 -19.08
N ARG A 164 -13.13 -10.51 -19.79
CA ARG A 164 -13.67 -11.90 -19.69
C ARG A 164 -12.63 -12.95 -20.07
N LYS A 165 -11.90 -12.74 -21.17
CA LYS A 165 -10.83 -13.63 -21.60
C LYS A 165 -9.71 -13.69 -20.56
N LYS A 166 -9.30 -12.54 -20.00
CA LYS A 166 -8.30 -12.46 -18.94
C LYS A 166 -8.77 -13.14 -17.66
N LYS A 167 -10.00 -12.89 -17.22
CA LYS A 167 -10.58 -13.57 -16.06
C LYS A 167 -10.56 -15.08 -16.23
N LYS A 168 -11.03 -15.60 -17.37
CA LYS A 168 -11.01 -17.04 -17.66
C LYS A 168 -9.59 -17.62 -17.57
N TYR A 169 -8.61 -16.97 -18.20
CA TYR A 169 -7.21 -17.39 -18.15
C TYR A 169 -6.68 -17.41 -16.71
N LEU A 170 -6.89 -16.33 -15.94
CA LEU A 170 -6.42 -16.19 -14.57
C LEU A 170 -7.10 -17.20 -13.63
N THR A 171 -8.41 -17.44 -13.78
CA THR A 171 -9.14 -18.46 -13.01
C THR A 171 -8.56 -19.88 -13.23
N GLN A 172 -8.11 -20.18 -14.43
CA GLN A 172 -7.46 -21.47 -14.72
C GLN A 172 -6.00 -21.52 -14.22
N ALA A 173 -5.35 -20.36 -14.21
CA ALA A 173 -3.95 -20.25 -13.84
C ALA A 173 -3.73 -20.14 -12.33
N ILE A 174 -4.63 -19.48 -11.59
CA ILE A 174 -4.55 -19.32 -10.14
C ILE A 174 -5.26 -20.50 -9.48
N ARG A 175 -4.49 -21.32 -8.78
CA ARG A 175 -5.05 -22.45 -8.03
C ARG A 175 -5.59 -21.97 -6.69
N PRO A 176 -6.77 -22.46 -6.25
CA PRO A 176 -7.36 -22.07 -4.96
C PRO A 176 -6.53 -22.46 -3.74
N ASP A 177 -5.63 -23.44 -3.89
CA ASP A 177 -4.74 -23.97 -2.86
C ASP A 177 -3.42 -23.20 -2.70
N LEU A 178 -3.22 -22.09 -3.44
CA LEU A 178 -2.08 -21.21 -3.23
C LEU A 178 -2.11 -20.60 -1.82
N PRO A 179 -0.94 -20.47 -1.16
CA PRO A 179 -0.84 -19.88 0.16
C PRO A 179 -1.40 -18.46 0.22
N ARG A 180 -2.16 -18.20 1.27
CA ARG A 180 -2.72 -16.87 1.59
C ARG A 180 -2.20 -16.39 2.94
N CYS A 181 -2.03 -15.08 3.05
CA CYS A 181 -1.61 -14.41 4.28
C CYS A 181 -2.10 -12.96 4.29
N LEU A 182 -1.72 -12.18 5.28
CA LEU A 182 -1.79 -10.74 5.23
C LEU A 182 -0.85 -10.27 4.11
N ILE A 183 -1.39 -9.53 3.14
CA ILE A 183 -0.65 -8.87 2.07
C ILE A 183 -0.81 -7.35 2.17
N HIS A 184 0.11 -6.62 1.56
CA HIS A 184 0.00 -5.17 1.38
C HIS A 184 -1.02 -4.82 0.30
N GLY A 185 -0.96 -5.50 -0.84
CA GLY A 185 -1.87 -5.32 -1.98
C GLY A 185 -1.45 -4.22 -2.98
N ASP A 186 -0.53 -3.33 -2.62
CA ASP A 186 -0.10 -2.20 -3.45
C ASP A 186 1.38 -1.85 -3.28
N VAL A 187 2.27 -2.84 -3.41
CA VAL A 187 3.73 -2.66 -3.21
C VAL A 187 4.37 -2.09 -4.47
N PHE A 188 4.12 -0.81 -4.75
CA PHE A 188 4.80 -0.04 -5.79
C PHE A 188 5.96 0.76 -5.20
N TYR A 189 6.88 1.22 -6.06
CA TYR A 189 8.06 1.97 -5.65
C TYR A 189 7.73 3.23 -4.82
N ASP A 190 6.58 3.86 -5.05
CA ASP A 190 6.11 5.06 -4.34
C ASP A 190 5.62 4.75 -2.92
N ASN A 191 5.34 3.49 -2.61
CA ASN A 191 4.99 3.01 -1.28
C ASN A 191 6.20 2.40 -0.53
N ILE A 192 7.42 2.53 -1.06
CA ILE A 192 8.64 2.00 -0.44
C ILE A 192 9.61 3.15 -0.17
N LEU A 193 9.91 3.40 1.10
CA LEU A 193 10.80 4.48 1.51
C LEU A 193 12.23 3.98 1.69
N PHE A 194 13.17 4.73 1.14
CA PHE A 194 14.61 4.53 1.31
C PHE A 194 15.30 5.78 1.83
N SER A 195 16.33 5.59 2.65
CA SER A 195 17.32 6.60 3.00
C SER A 195 18.66 6.16 2.38
N GLY A 196 19.05 6.80 1.29
CA GLY A 196 20.11 6.29 0.43
C GLY A 196 19.77 4.91 -0.13
N LYS A 197 20.51 3.87 0.24
CA LYS A 197 20.24 2.47 -0.14
C LYS A 197 19.58 1.64 0.97
N GLU A 198 19.43 2.20 2.15
CA GLU A 198 18.82 1.53 3.29
C GLU A 198 17.30 1.64 3.20
N MET A 199 16.62 0.51 3.27
CA MET A 199 15.17 0.48 3.30
C MET A 199 14.66 0.97 4.66
N VAL A 200 13.79 1.98 4.64
CA VAL A 200 13.19 2.55 5.85
C VAL A 200 11.87 1.85 6.18
N ALA A 201 10.96 1.76 5.22
CA ALA A 201 9.63 1.19 5.46
C ALA A 201 8.87 0.90 4.15
N ILE A 202 7.85 0.06 4.25
CA ILE A 202 6.73 0.00 3.32
C ILE A 202 5.57 0.78 3.95
N ILE A 203 4.98 1.71 3.22
CA ILE A 203 3.90 2.59 3.68
C ILE A 203 2.63 2.33 2.88
N ASP A 204 1.51 2.91 3.34
CA ASP A 204 0.22 2.85 2.64
C ASP A 204 -0.43 1.45 2.59
N PHE A 205 -0.78 0.95 3.76
CA PHE A 205 -1.48 -0.33 3.95
C PHE A 205 -3.02 -0.23 3.76
N GLU A 206 -3.50 0.70 2.94
CA GLU A 206 -4.93 0.91 2.72
C GLU A 206 -5.61 -0.28 2.01
N GLU A 207 -4.86 -0.97 1.15
CA GLU A 207 -5.31 -2.15 0.41
C GLU A 207 -4.99 -3.48 1.13
N ALA A 208 -4.47 -3.42 2.35
CA ALA A 208 -4.08 -4.63 3.09
C ALA A 208 -5.26 -5.58 3.30
N CYS A 209 -5.05 -6.85 2.96
CA CYS A 209 -6.10 -7.86 3.03
C CYS A 209 -5.51 -9.27 3.22
N HIS A 210 -6.37 -10.27 3.42
CA HIS A 210 -5.95 -11.68 3.44
C HIS A 210 -6.09 -12.26 2.04
N TYR A 211 -4.97 -12.33 1.30
CA TYR A 211 -4.97 -12.78 -0.09
C TYR A 211 -3.73 -13.62 -0.43
N TYR A 212 -3.56 -13.98 -1.70
CA TYR A 212 -2.44 -14.78 -2.17
C TYR A 212 -1.12 -14.01 -2.00
N ARG A 213 -0.16 -14.54 -1.23
CA ARG A 213 1.13 -13.88 -1.01
C ARG A 213 1.96 -13.71 -2.29
N ALA A 214 1.81 -14.63 -3.24
CA ALA A 214 2.43 -14.50 -4.56
C ALA A 214 1.89 -13.29 -5.35
N PHE A 215 0.70 -12.78 -5.00
CA PHE A 215 0.14 -11.55 -5.59
C PHE A 215 0.97 -10.32 -5.19
N ASP A 216 1.34 -10.17 -3.92
CA ASP A 216 2.19 -9.06 -3.46
C ASP A 216 3.56 -9.05 -4.14
N LEU A 217 4.19 -10.23 -4.28
CA LEU A 217 5.43 -10.34 -5.05
C LEU A 217 5.24 -9.94 -6.51
N GLY A 218 4.11 -10.30 -7.10
CA GLY A 218 3.75 -9.90 -8.46
C GLY A 218 3.51 -8.39 -8.59
N MET A 219 2.83 -7.79 -7.61
CA MET A 219 2.62 -6.33 -7.53
C MET A 219 3.95 -5.59 -7.41
N CYS A 220 4.81 -6.03 -6.48
CA CYS A 220 6.14 -5.45 -6.31
C CYS A 220 6.99 -5.59 -7.58
N ALA A 221 6.98 -6.75 -8.23
CA ALA A 221 7.70 -6.95 -9.48
C ALA A 221 7.22 -5.99 -10.58
N ALA A 222 5.90 -5.84 -10.75
CA ALA A 222 5.32 -4.97 -11.75
C ALA A 222 5.52 -3.48 -11.45
N GLY A 223 5.48 -3.09 -10.17
CA GLY A 223 5.57 -1.68 -9.74
C GLY A 223 6.98 -1.20 -9.44
N SER A 224 7.92 -2.11 -9.12
CA SER A 224 9.25 -1.77 -8.59
C SER A 224 10.41 -2.43 -9.33
N CYS A 225 10.17 -3.52 -10.09
CA CYS A 225 11.22 -4.22 -10.83
C CYS A 225 11.17 -3.91 -12.33
N THR A 226 11.04 -2.63 -12.69
CA THR A 226 11.00 -2.21 -14.11
C THR A 226 12.22 -1.38 -14.48
N THR A 227 12.61 -1.43 -15.76
CA THR A 227 13.62 -0.57 -16.35
C THR A 227 13.13 -0.16 -17.75
N GLY A 228 13.06 1.13 -18.03
CA GLY A 228 12.55 1.63 -19.30
C GLY A 228 11.09 1.25 -19.61
N GLY A 229 10.26 1.00 -18.57
CA GLY A 229 8.87 0.58 -18.70
C GLY A 229 8.66 -0.94 -18.92
N PHE A 230 9.73 -1.72 -18.94
CA PHE A 230 9.68 -3.18 -19.08
C PHE A 230 10.12 -3.88 -17.80
N LEU A 231 9.58 -5.08 -17.57
CA LEU A 231 9.97 -5.91 -16.43
C LEU A 231 11.48 -6.26 -16.51
N ASP A 232 12.22 -5.93 -15.46
CA ASP A 232 13.63 -6.24 -15.30
C ASP A 232 13.78 -7.57 -14.57
N PHE A 233 14.32 -8.56 -15.25
CA PHE A 233 14.43 -9.92 -14.71
C PHE A 233 15.48 -10.05 -13.61
N ASP A 234 16.54 -9.23 -13.62
CA ASP A 234 17.57 -9.26 -12.58
C ASP A 234 17.03 -8.65 -11.28
N LYS A 235 16.29 -7.54 -11.36
CA LYS A 235 15.56 -6.97 -10.23
C LYS A 235 14.50 -7.95 -9.70
N THR A 236 13.73 -8.58 -10.60
CA THR A 236 12.71 -9.57 -10.21
C THR A 236 13.33 -10.78 -9.52
N ARG A 237 14.48 -11.23 -9.99
CA ARG A 237 15.24 -12.31 -9.33
C ARG A 237 15.70 -11.87 -7.95
N ALA A 238 16.28 -10.67 -7.83
CA ALA A 238 16.72 -10.13 -6.56
C ALA A 238 15.58 -10.00 -5.54
N LEU A 239 14.36 -9.60 -5.98
CA LEU A 239 13.15 -9.59 -5.15
C LEU A 239 12.85 -10.98 -4.58
N VAL A 240 12.81 -12.00 -5.46
CA VAL A 240 12.52 -13.38 -5.06
C VAL A 240 13.61 -13.94 -4.16
N ASP A 241 14.88 -13.70 -4.47
CA ASP A 241 16.03 -14.13 -3.66
C ASP A 241 15.97 -13.48 -2.27
N GLY A 242 15.67 -12.18 -2.19
CA GLY A 242 15.46 -11.49 -0.92
C GLY A 242 14.31 -12.08 -0.11
N TYR A 243 13.21 -12.42 -0.76
CA TYR A 243 12.09 -13.10 -0.10
C TYR A 243 12.52 -14.46 0.46
N LEU A 244 13.28 -15.23 -0.30
CA LEU A 244 13.76 -16.57 0.07
C LEU A 244 14.86 -16.53 1.16
N ASP A 245 15.53 -15.41 1.38
CA ASP A 245 16.47 -15.24 2.51
C ASP A 245 15.80 -15.42 3.88
N ILE A 246 14.49 -15.13 3.97
CA ILE A 246 13.72 -15.08 5.22
C ILE A 246 12.52 -16.04 5.18
N GLY A 247 11.81 -16.08 4.04
CA GLY A 247 10.62 -16.87 3.82
C GLY A 247 10.84 -18.07 2.92
N ASN A 248 9.76 -18.73 2.57
CA ASN A 248 9.76 -19.82 1.60
C ASN A 248 8.64 -19.63 0.58
N LEU A 249 8.84 -20.09 -0.64
CA LEU A 249 7.83 -20.16 -1.69
C LEU A 249 7.69 -21.60 -2.14
N THR A 250 6.46 -22.05 -2.31
CA THR A 250 6.18 -23.34 -2.95
C THR A 250 6.61 -23.30 -4.42
N ASP A 251 6.87 -24.46 -5.03
CA ASP A 251 7.20 -24.52 -6.45
C ASP A 251 6.07 -23.99 -7.34
N GLN A 252 4.84 -24.13 -6.89
CA GLN A 252 3.67 -23.54 -7.55
C GLN A 252 3.73 -22.02 -7.55
N GLU A 253 4.10 -21.39 -6.44
CA GLU A 253 4.24 -19.93 -6.35
C GLU A 253 5.38 -19.42 -7.21
N LYS A 254 6.55 -20.05 -7.16
CA LYS A 254 7.70 -19.68 -8.01
C LYS A 254 7.35 -19.67 -9.49
N ASN A 255 6.61 -20.69 -9.94
CA ASN A 255 6.15 -20.79 -11.32
C ASN A 255 5.06 -19.77 -11.68
N ARG A 256 4.37 -19.21 -10.67
CA ARG A 256 3.23 -18.29 -10.85
C ARG A 256 3.58 -16.82 -10.58
N CYS A 257 4.73 -16.50 -9.99
CA CYS A 257 5.15 -15.10 -9.79
C CYS A 257 5.13 -14.31 -11.10
N ARG A 258 5.51 -14.90 -12.23
CA ARG A 258 5.41 -14.30 -13.57
C ARG A 258 3.97 -13.98 -13.97
N LEU A 259 3.02 -14.84 -13.61
CA LEU A 259 1.61 -14.68 -13.95
C LEU A 259 0.95 -13.58 -13.14
N LEU A 260 1.32 -13.50 -11.87
CA LEU A 260 0.79 -12.53 -10.92
C LEU A 260 1.36 -11.12 -11.14
N SER A 261 2.61 -11.01 -11.64
CA SER A 261 3.16 -9.76 -12.17
C SER A 261 2.32 -9.21 -13.32
N PHE A 262 1.81 -10.10 -14.16
CA PHE A 262 0.90 -9.73 -15.25
C PHE A 262 -0.47 -9.23 -14.74
N MET A 263 -1.00 -9.78 -13.65
CA MET A 263 -2.23 -9.28 -13.02
C MET A 263 -2.05 -7.87 -12.43
N ALA A 264 -0.92 -7.63 -11.79
CA ALA A 264 -0.59 -6.34 -11.22
C ALA A 264 -0.48 -5.23 -12.28
N GLN A 265 0.06 -5.54 -13.46
CA GLN A 265 0.11 -4.62 -14.61
C GLN A 265 -1.27 -4.29 -15.20
N GLN A 266 -2.30 -5.08 -14.87
CA GLN A 266 -3.67 -4.90 -15.35
C GLN A 266 -4.52 -4.10 -14.35
N ARG A 267 -3.91 -3.36 -13.41
CA ARG A 267 -4.62 -2.45 -12.53
C ARG A 267 -5.54 -1.58 -13.40
N LEU A 268 -6.83 -1.70 -13.17
CA LEU A 268 -7.84 -0.93 -13.90
C LEU A 268 -7.50 0.56 -13.71
N PRO A 269 -7.48 1.37 -14.77
CA PRO A 269 -7.21 2.79 -14.64
C PRO A 269 -8.25 3.38 -13.69
N SER A 270 -7.82 3.83 -12.52
CA SER A 270 -8.55 4.80 -11.72
C SER A 270 -8.75 5.99 -12.64
N GLY A 271 -10.00 6.33 -13.00
CA GLY A 271 -10.41 7.26 -14.04
C GLY A 271 -9.69 8.62 -14.04
N GLY A 272 -8.48 8.64 -14.50
CA GLY A 272 -7.64 9.79 -14.76
C GLY A 272 -7.17 9.71 -16.21
N SER A 273 -7.47 10.76 -16.95
CA SER A 273 -7.12 10.96 -18.33
C SER A 273 -5.59 10.97 -18.53
N ASP A 274 -5.01 9.82 -18.85
CA ASP A 274 -3.79 9.78 -19.65
C ASP A 274 -3.80 8.50 -20.50
N ASN A 275 -4.09 8.69 -21.77
CA ASN A 275 -3.98 7.71 -22.82
C ASN A 275 -2.50 7.34 -23.05
N THR A 276 -2.06 6.25 -22.49
CA THR A 276 -0.99 5.46 -23.10
C THR A 276 -1.17 4.01 -22.71
N ILE A 277 -1.90 3.30 -23.56
CA ILE A 277 -2.03 1.83 -23.55
C ILE A 277 -0.87 1.30 -24.40
N PHE A 278 -0.02 0.47 -23.81
CA PHE A 278 0.68 -0.60 -24.51
C PHE A 278 0.58 -1.90 -23.75
#